data_cadf66899e1d0458ca980e2ad569d063
#
_entry.id   cadf66899e1d0458ca980e2ad569d063
#
_cell.length_a   1.000
_cell.length_b   1.000
_cell.length_c   1.000
_cell.angle_alpha   90.00
_cell.angle_beta   90.00
_cell.angle_gamma   90.00
#
_symmetry.space_group_name_H-M   'P 1'
#
loop_
_entity.id
_entity.type
_entity.pdbx_description
1 polymer ?
#
loop_
_entity_poly.entity_id
_entity_poly.type
_entity_poly.pdbx_seq_one_letter_code
_entity_poly.pdbx_strand_id
1 'polypeptide(L)'
;TDYFYAPLANRLGLYHVKTELENLSFQYRCPREYALLEKLLREEFESERTHIEAFTSKIEALLAKGGIKARTEVRYRKPYSIWMKMHSKGCDFAHVNTKYYVRVVYQNQEPWSEKDTSLRIYSILTDVFKERPGSVSNYIDAPKENGYQSFQVKLLNEKGRWEELHISSERMVRNGRLGCAAERTDENIQSWLNKFNELLKEVADQEAGMDFMDGVTSSFYYDDIMVFTPKGKCVILPKGATALDFAFEIHSRIGEHAHYARINGKLSSVKTVLKRGD
;
A
#
# COMPACT_ATOMS: atom_id res chain seq x y z
N THR A 1 13.64 -14.80 -8.91
CA THR A 1 12.28 -14.22 -9.01
C THR A 1 12.05 -13.19 -7.92
N ASP A 2 12.27 -13.54 -6.64
CA ASP A 2 12.00 -12.65 -5.49
C ASP A 2 12.93 -11.42 -5.46
N TYR A 3 14.17 -11.60 -5.89
CA TYR A 3 15.20 -10.55 -5.80
C TYR A 3 15.18 -9.55 -6.97
N PHE A 4 14.48 -9.86 -8.05
CA PHE A 4 14.47 -8.99 -9.23
C PHE A 4 13.08 -8.75 -9.79
N TYR A 5 12.37 -9.79 -10.23
CA TYR A 5 11.09 -9.61 -10.94
C TYR A 5 9.95 -9.14 -10.06
N ALA A 6 9.86 -9.62 -8.81
CA ALA A 6 8.79 -9.19 -7.92
C ALA A 6 8.98 -7.73 -7.45
N PRO A 7 10.18 -7.28 -7.04
CA PRO A 7 10.47 -5.87 -6.80
C PRO A 7 10.22 -4.97 -8.01
N LEU A 8 10.66 -5.38 -9.21
CA LEU A 8 10.41 -4.66 -10.44
C LEU A 8 8.91 -4.49 -10.72
N ALA A 9 8.14 -5.58 -10.58
CA ALA A 9 6.69 -5.53 -10.72
C ALA A 9 6.04 -4.58 -9.68
N ASN A 10 6.58 -4.52 -8.46
CA ASN A 10 6.12 -3.59 -7.44
C ASN A 10 6.35 -2.12 -7.85
N ARG A 11 7.53 -1.80 -8.38
CA ARG A 11 7.89 -0.45 -8.86
C ARG A 11 7.03 -0.02 -10.04
N LEU A 12 6.73 -0.93 -10.94
CA LEU A 12 5.84 -0.68 -12.08
C LEU A 12 4.34 -0.63 -11.70
N GLY A 13 4.00 -0.72 -10.41
CA GLY A 13 2.62 -0.72 -9.94
C GLY A 13 1.84 -2.00 -10.29
N LEU A 14 2.51 -3.02 -10.82
CA LEU A 14 1.92 -4.31 -11.19
C LEU A 14 1.76 -5.21 -9.96
N TYR A 15 0.99 -4.73 -8.98
CA TYR A 15 0.86 -5.39 -7.67
C TYR A 15 0.37 -6.84 -7.76
N HIS A 16 -0.51 -7.14 -8.71
CA HIS A 16 -0.99 -8.49 -8.93
C HIS A 16 0.14 -9.41 -9.36
N VAL A 17 0.94 -8.98 -10.33
CA VAL A 17 2.10 -9.73 -10.86
C VAL A 17 3.14 -9.94 -9.74
N LYS A 18 3.46 -8.89 -8.99
CA LYS A 18 4.34 -8.99 -7.80
C LYS A 18 3.87 -10.10 -6.87
N THR A 19 2.61 -10.04 -6.46
CA THR A 19 2.05 -10.99 -5.47
C THR A 19 2.07 -12.42 -5.98
N GLU A 20 1.79 -12.65 -7.26
CA GLU A 20 1.88 -13.98 -7.87
C GLU A 20 3.33 -14.47 -7.95
N LEU A 21 4.27 -13.62 -8.36
CA LEU A 21 5.69 -13.97 -8.41
C LEU A 21 6.25 -14.36 -7.04
N GLU A 22 5.94 -13.56 -6.01
CA GLU A 22 6.33 -13.84 -4.62
C GLU A 22 5.74 -15.17 -4.13
N ASN A 23 4.46 -15.40 -4.40
CA ASN A 23 3.75 -16.60 -3.95
C ASN A 23 4.25 -17.87 -4.66
N LEU A 24 4.46 -17.80 -5.98
CA LEU A 24 5.05 -18.90 -6.74
C LEU A 24 6.47 -19.22 -6.26
N SER A 25 7.29 -18.20 -6.08
CA SER A 25 8.65 -18.41 -5.57
C SER A 25 8.64 -19.06 -4.17
N PHE A 26 7.75 -18.64 -3.29
CA PHE A 26 7.57 -19.23 -1.98
C PHE A 26 7.13 -20.68 -2.07
N GLN A 27 6.18 -21.00 -2.96
CA GLN A 27 5.73 -22.38 -3.21
C GLN A 27 6.87 -23.32 -3.60
N TYR A 28 7.79 -22.84 -4.47
CA TYR A 28 8.93 -23.65 -4.90
C TYR A 28 10.05 -23.75 -3.86
N ARG A 29 10.31 -22.68 -3.11
CA ARG A 29 11.40 -22.65 -2.12
C ARG A 29 11.02 -23.30 -0.79
N CYS A 30 9.77 -23.15 -0.36
CA CYS A 30 9.27 -23.60 0.92
C CYS A 30 7.94 -24.36 0.73
N PRO A 31 7.93 -25.51 0.02
CA PRO A 31 6.70 -26.20 -0.36
C PRO A 31 5.88 -26.74 0.82
N ARG A 32 6.54 -27.11 1.92
CA ARG A 32 5.85 -27.61 3.12
C ARG A 32 5.11 -26.50 3.84
N GLU A 33 5.76 -25.38 4.07
CA GLU A 33 5.20 -24.17 4.70
C GLU A 33 4.07 -23.59 3.83
N TYR A 34 4.28 -23.56 2.51
CA TYR A 34 3.25 -23.14 1.56
C TYR A 34 1.98 -23.98 1.69
N ALA A 35 2.11 -25.32 1.59
CA ALA A 35 0.98 -26.23 1.65
C ALA A 35 0.23 -26.16 3.01
N LEU A 36 0.99 -26.01 4.10
CA LEU A 36 0.40 -25.83 5.43
C LEU A 36 -0.43 -24.54 5.51
N LEU A 37 0.15 -23.41 5.07
CA LEU A 37 -0.54 -22.11 5.12
C LEU A 37 -1.73 -22.07 4.17
N GLU A 38 -1.64 -22.66 2.99
CA GLU A 38 -2.75 -22.76 2.05
C GLU A 38 -3.93 -23.54 2.66
N LYS A 39 -3.64 -24.66 3.33
CA LYS A 39 -4.65 -25.46 4.04
C LYS A 39 -5.32 -24.65 5.16
N LEU A 40 -4.52 -24.04 6.05
CA LEU A 40 -5.02 -23.24 7.16
C LEU A 40 -5.87 -22.04 6.70
N LEU A 41 -5.44 -21.35 5.64
CA LEU A 41 -6.21 -20.25 5.05
C LEU A 41 -7.56 -20.74 4.51
N ARG A 42 -7.58 -21.87 3.81
CA ARG A 42 -8.82 -22.43 3.27
C ARG A 42 -9.80 -22.81 4.38
N GLU A 43 -9.35 -23.49 5.41
CA GLU A 43 -10.18 -23.89 6.56
C GLU A 43 -10.75 -22.65 7.27
N GLU A 44 -9.95 -21.61 7.49
CA GLU A 44 -10.42 -20.39 8.13
C GLU A 44 -11.43 -19.62 7.25
N PHE A 45 -11.20 -19.55 5.94
CA PHE A 45 -12.11 -18.86 5.02
C PHE A 45 -13.48 -19.55 4.96
N GLU A 46 -13.52 -20.87 4.95
CA GLU A 46 -14.78 -21.62 4.99
C GLU A 46 -15.52 -21.39 6.32
N SER A 47 -14.80 -21.37 7.44
CA SER A 47 -15.40 -21.12 8.76
C SER A 47 -15.94 -19.69 8.94
N GLU A 48 -15.32 -18.70 8.28
CA GLU A 48 -15.70 -17.28 8.39
C GLU A 48 -16.63 -16.80 7.26
N ARG A 49 -16.87 -17.63 6.25
CA ARG A 49 -17.62 -17.27 5.03
C ARG A 49 -18.96 -16.58 5.32
N THR A 50 -19.79 -17.18 6.14
CA THR A 50 -21.13 -16.64 6.47
C THR A 50 -21.05 -15.25 7.11
N HIS A 51 -20.01 -15.02 7.94
CA HIS A 51 -19.84 -13.72 8.59
C HIS A 51 -19.33 -12.66 7.65
N ILE A 52 -18.42 -13.02 6.76
CA ILE A 52 -17.90 -12.12 5.72
C ILE A 52 -19.05 -11.73 4.79
N GLU A 53 -19.88 -12.69 4.37
CA GLU A 53 -21.06 -12.44 3.53
C GLU A 53 -22.08 -11.52 4.23
N ALA A 54 -22.35 -11.74 5.52
CA ALA A 54 -23.25 -10.88 6.29
C ALA A 54 -22.70 -9.44 6.42
N PHE A 55 -21.40 -9.30 6.70
CA PHE A 55 -20.74 -8.00 6.82
C PHE A 55 -20.76 -7.24 5.49
N THR A 56 -20.40 -7.90 4.38
CA THR A 56 -20.40 -7.30 3.04
C THR A 56 -21.79 -6.91 2.58
N SER A 57 -22.80 -7.77 2.77
CA SER A 57 -24.20 -7.47 2.44
C SER A 57 -24.74 -6.27 3.21
N LYS A 58 -24.37 -6.15 4.49
CA LYS A 58 -24.75 -5.00 5.31
C LYS A 58 -24.13 -3.71 4.80
N ILE A 59 -22.85 -3.73 4.40
CA ILE A 59 -22.17 -2.59 3.78
C ILE A 59 -22.90 -2.17 2.50
N GLU A 60 -23.18 -3.11 1.59
CA GLU A 60 -23.86 -2.82 0.33
C GLU A 60 -25.25 -2.23 0.55
N ALA A 61 -26.02 -2.76 1.49
CA ALA A 61 -27.34 -2.24 1.84
C ALA A 61 -27.27 -0.80 2.39
N LEU A 62 -26.29 -0.50 3.24
CA LEU A 62 -26.09 0.86 3.78
C LEU A 62 -25.73 1.86 2.67
N LEU A 63 -24.84 1.47 1.76
CA LEU A 63 -24.41 2.32 0.65
C LEU A 63 -25.54 2.54 -0.37
N ALA A 64 -26.32 1.50 -0.66
CA ALA A 64 -27.51 1.62 -1.52
C ALA A 64 -28.54 2.58 -0.91
N LYS A 65 -28.81 2.49 0.40
CA LYS A 65 -29.68 3.43 1.13
C LYS A 65 -29.15 4.87 1.08
N GLY A 66 -27.80 5.03 1.11
CA GLY A 66 -27.13 6.33 0.95
C GLY A 66 -27.08 6.84 -0.49
N GLY A 67 -27.66 6.13 -1.46
CA GLY A 67 -27.66 6.50 -2.87
C GLY A 67 -26.33 6.29 -3.60
N ILE A 68 -25.42 5.48 -3.02
CA ILE A 68 -24.12 5.20 -3.60
C ILE A 68 -24.14 3.83 -4.27
N LYS A 69 -23.82 3.80 -5.58
CA LYS A 69 -23.65 2.55 -6.33
C LYS A 69 -22.26 1.98 -6.04
N ALA A 70 -22.22 0.94 -5.23
CA ALA A 70 -21.00 0.25 -4.89
C ALA A 70 -21.23 -1.26 -4.79
N ARG A 71 -20.14 -2.03 -4.97
CA ARG A 71 -20.10 -3.46 -4.72
C ARG A 71 -18.95 -3.78 -3.77
N THR A 72 -19.03 -4.88 -3.08
CA THR A 72 -17.96 -5.37 -2.23
C THR A 72 -17.22 -6.52 -2.90
N GLU A 73 -15.91 -6.58 -2.67
CA GLU A 73 -15.03 -7.66 -3.11
C GLU A 73 -14.19 -8.12 -1.91
N VAL A 74 -14.28 -9.37 -1.54
CA VAL A 74 -13.41 -9.96 -0.52
C VAL A 74 -12.08 -10.35 -1.15
N ARG A 75 -10.99 -9.86 -0.62
CA ARG A 75 -9.63 -10.08 -1.12
C ARG A 75 -8.80 -10.84 -0.10
N TYR A 76 -8.60 -12.10 -0.37
CA TYR A 76 -7.80 -12.99 0.46
C TYR A 76 -6.32 -12.79 0.20
N ARG A 77 -5.52 -12.80 1.27
CA ARG A 77 -4.07 -12.72 1.16
C ARG A 77 -3.50 -14.07 0.79
N LYS A 78 -2.42 -14.05 0.01
CA LYS A 78 -1.71 -15.26 -0.42
C LYS A 78 -0.85 -15.84 0.72
N PRO A 79 -0.54 -17.15 0.71
CA PRO A 79 0.30 -17.81 1.71
C PRO A 79 1.61 -17.06 2.00
N TYR A 80 2.33 -16.60 0.98
CA TYR A 80 3.56 -15.83 1.16
C TYR A 80 3.34 -14.56 2.00
N SER A 81 2.28 -13.80 1.73
CA SER A 81 1.97 -12.58 2.49
C SER A 81 1.67 -12.85 3.97
N ILE A 82 1.08 -14.00 4.28
CA ILE A 82 0.83 -14.44 5.65
C ILE A 82 2.15 -14.87 6.30
N TRP A 83 2.95 -15.67 5.62
CA TRP A 83 4.27 -16.12 6.07
C TRP A 83 5.16 -14.93 6.45
N MET A 84 5.24 -13.92 5.58
CA MET A 84 5.99 -12.68 5.83
C MET A 84 5.48 -11.94 7.08
N LYS A 85 4.17 -11.87 7.29
CA LYS A 85 3.58 -11.24 8.48
C LYS A 85 3.88 -12.00 9.77
N MET A 86 3.85 -13.33 9.72
CA MET A 86 4.19 -14.18 10.86
C MET A 86 5.65 -13.95 11.27
N HIS A 87 6.57 -13.95 10.30
CA HIS A 87 8.01 -13.74 10.56
C HIS A 87 8.31 -12.30 11.02
N SER A 88 7.76 -11.29 10.35
CA SER A 88 8.03 -9.88 10.69
C SER A 88 7.47 -9.46 12.06
N LYS A 89 6.44 -10.15 12.56
CA LYS A 89 5.81 -9.88 13.86
C LYS A 89 6.16 -10.90 14.94
N GLY A 90 6.87 -11.97 14.59
CA GLY A 90 7.16 -13.08 15.51
C GLY A 90 5.89 -13.73 16.07
N CYS A 91 4.85 -13.91 15.25
CA CYS A 91 3.56 -14.44 15.71
C CYS A 91 3.09 -15.65 14.90
N ASP A 92 2.25 -16.47 15.51
CA ASP A 92 1.64 -17.62 14.87
C ASP A 92 0.54 -17.21 13.88
N PHE A 93 0.13 -18.16 13.03
CA PHE A 93 -0.96 -17.99 12.07
C PHE A 93 -2.27 -17.48 12.73
N ALA A 94 -2.61 -17.99 13.92
CA ALA A 94 -3.81 -17.57 14.65
C ALA A 94 -3.81 -16.09 15.02
N HIS A 95 -2.62 -15.51 15.28
CA HIS A 95 -2.45 -14.13 15.69
C HIS A 95 -2.26 -13.14 14.51
N VAL A 96 -2.29 -13.62 13.27
CA VAL A 96 -2.29 -12.75 12.10
C VAL A 96 -3.69 -12.15 11.90
N ASN A 97 -3.86 -10.88 12.28
CA ASN A 97 -5.16 -10.21 12.31
C ASN A 97 -5.75 -9.82 10.95
N THR A 98 -4.99 -9.90 9.87
CA THR A 98 -5.44 -9.42 8.55
C THR A 98 -5.12 -10.45 7.48
N LYS A 99 -5.91 -11.51 7.43
CA LYS A 99 -5.78 -12.58 6.44
C LYS A 99 -6.54 -12.29 5.14
N TYR A 100 -7.51 -11.38 5.22
CA TYR A 100 -8.24 -10.82 4.09
C TYR A 100 -8.55 -9.35 4.35
N TYR A 101 -9.07 -8.68 3.35
CA TYR A 101 -9.69 -7.37 3.48
C TYR A 101 -10.90 -7.26 2.55
N VAL A 102 -11.83 -6.40 2.91
CA VAL A 102 -13.01 -6.10 2.08
C VAL A 102 -12.71 -4.85 1.28
N ARG A 103 -12.86 -4.93 -0.04
CA ARG A 103 -12.80 -3.77 -0.91
C ARG A 103 -14.20 -3.32 -1.28
N VAL A 104 -14.50 -2.06 -1.03
CA VAL A 104 -15.68 -1.38 -1.56
C VAL A 104 -15.28 -0.71 -2.86
N VAL A 105 -15.89 -1.15 -3.97
CA VAL A 105 -15.67 -0.55 -5.30
C VAL A 105 -16.89 0.24 -5.67
N TYR A 106 -16.75 1.54 -5.84
CA TYR A 106 -17.85 2.43 -6.19
C TYR A 106 -17.66 3.04 -7.57
N GLN A 107 -18.79 3.38 -8.19
CA GLN A 107 -18.83 4.20 -9.40
C GLN A 107 -18.87 5.66 -8.98
N ASN A 108 -17.87 6.43 -9.43
CA ASN A 108 -17.90 7.87 -9.18
C ASN A 108 -19.03 8.52 -9.99
N GLN A 109 -19.76 9.43 -9.35
CA GLN A 109 -20.90 10.14 -9.96
C GLN A 109 -20.69 11.64 -9.81
N GLU A 110 -20.72 12.35 -10.93
CA GLU A 110 -20.69 13.81 -10.88
C GLU A 110 -21.88 14.37 -10.08
N PRO A 111 -21.71 15.48 -9.38
CA PRO A 111 -20.54 16.39 -9.41
C PRO A 111 -19.43 16.06 -8.38
N TRP A 112 -19.50 14.93 -7.69
CA TRP A 112 -18.61 14.58 -6.59
C TRP A 112 -17.23 14.11 -7.07
N SER A 113 -16.17 14.59 -6.40
CA SER A 113 -14.83 14.02 -6.60
C SER A 113 -14.75 12.60 -6.03
N GLU A 114 -13.76 11.82 -6.46
CA GLU A 114 -13.50 10.49 -5.88
C GLU A 114 -13.16 10.57 -4.40
N LYS A 115 -12.50 11.64 -3.97
CA LYS A 115 -12.22 11.90 -2.56
C LYS A 115 -13.51 12.13 -1.78
N ASP A 116 -14.38 13.01 -2.27
CA ASP A 116 -15.66 13.32 -1.61
C ASP A 116 -16.54 12.07 -1.49
N THR A 117 -16.61 11.27 -2.55
CA THR A 117 -17.36 10.01 -2.56
C THR A 117 -16.78 9.02 -1.56
N SER A 118 -15.46 8.89 -1.48
CA SER A 118 -14.80 8.00 -0.50
C SER A 118 -15.06 8.45 0.95
N LEU A 119 -14.99 9.75 1.23
CA LEU A 119 -15.29 10.31 2.56
C LEU A 119 -16.76 10.15 2.93
N ARG A 120 -17.67 10.28 1.95
CA ARG A 120 -19.11 10.03 2.16
C ARG A 120 -19.38 8.56 2.47
N ILE A 121 -18.75 7.63 1.75
CA ILE A 121 -18.81 6.20 2.07
C ILE A 121 -18.31 5.94 3.48
N TYR A 122 -17.16 6.49 3.83
CA TYR A 122 -16.58 6.38 5.17
C TYR A 122 -17.55 6.89 6.24
N SER A 123 -18.16 8.07 6.06
CA SER A 123 -19.14 8.63 6.99
C SER A 123 -20.34 7.71 7.19
N ILE A 124 -20.98 7.24 6.09
CA ILE A 124 -22.12 6.32 6.15
C ILE A 124 -21.80 5.05 6.93
N LEU A 125 -20.60 4.50 6.73
CA LEU A 125 -20.21 3.26 7.39
C LEU A 125 -19.87 3.48 8.87
N THR A 126 -19.25 4.60 9.23
CA THR A 126 -18.89 4.91 10.63
C THR A 126 -20.07 5.36 11.48
N ASP A 127 -21.20 5.75 10.88
CA ASP A 127 -22.46 5.95 11.59
C ASP A 127 -23.02 4.62 12.17
N VAL A 128 -22.65 3.47 11.58
CA VAL A 128 -23.16 2.15 11.96
C VAL A 128 -22.09 1.26 12.58
N PHE A 129 -20.88 1.29 12.04
CA PHE A 129 -19.77 0.47 12.51
C PHE A 129 -18.78 1.32 13.30
N LYS A 130 -18.32 0.81 14.43
CA LYS A 130 -17.28 1.48 15.22
C LYS A 130 -15.93 1.42 14.49
N GLU A 131 -15.29 2.56 14.30
CA GLU A 131 -13.94 2.66 13.75
C GLU A 131 -12.88 2.36 14.82
N ARG A 132 -11.79 1.71 14.40
CA ARG A 132 -10.59 1.58 15.22
C ARG A 132 -9.81 2.90 15.20
N PRO A 133 -9.55 3.55 16.33
CA PRO A 133 -8.80 4.80 16.39
C PRO A 133 -7.44 4.68 15.71
N GLY A 134 -7.09 5.65 14.86
CA GLY A 134 -5.81 5.70 14.15
C GLY A 134 -5.64 4.65 13.05
N SER A 135 -6.72 4.01 12.58
CA SER A 135 -6.66 3.02 11.49
C SER A 135 -6.86 3.61 10.10
N VAL A 136 -7.27 4.86 10.00
CA VAL A 136 -7.50 5.54 8.72
C VAL A 136 -6.18 5.78 8.00
N SER A 137 -6.14 5.42 6.72
CA SER A 137 -5.04 5.73 5.81
C SER A 137 -5.59 6.25 4.48
N ASN A 138 -5.28 7.50 4.17
CA ASN A 138 -5.73 8.14 2.94
C ASN A 138 -4.64 8.09 1.87
N TYR A 139 -4.75 7.12 0.96
CA TYR A 139 -3.89 7.01 -0.22
C TYR A 139 -4.51 7.63 -1.48
N ILE A 140 -5.59 8.41 -1.35
CA ILE A 140 -6.18 9.16 -2.47
C ILE A 140 -5.39 10.45 -2.66
N ASP A 141 -5.16 11.19 -1.56
CA ASP A 141 -4.40 12.45 -1.56
C ASP A 141 -2.89 12.22 -1.67
N ALA A 142 -2.39 11.15 -1.07
CA ALA A 142 -0.99 10.75 -1.11
C ALA A 142 -0.88 9.30 -1.63
N PRO A 143 -0.98 9.07 -2.95
CA PRO A 143 -0.84 7.75 -3.55
C PRO A 143 0.47 7.07 -3.14
N LYS A 144 0.49 5.75 -3.15
CA LYS A 144 1.77 5.04 -3.04
C LYS A 144 2.59 5.30 -4.31
N GLU A 145 3.91 5.18 -4.20
CA GLU A 145 4.83 5.38 -5.33
C GLU A 145 4.47 4.55 -6.57
N ASN A 146 3.91 3.38 -6.36
CA ASN A 146 3.40 2.50 -7.41
C ASN A 146 2.00 2.87 -7.94
N GLY A 147 1.52 4.09 -7.68
CA GLY A 147 0.22 4.59 -8.14
C GLY A 147 -1.00 4.00 -7.41
N TYR A 148 -0.80 3.20 -6.35
CA TYR A 148 -1.92 2.65 -5.60
C TYR A 148 -2.68 3.74 -4.85
N GLN A 149 -3.99 3.82 -5.09
CA GLN A 149 -4.93 4.74 -4.45
C GLN A 149 -6.04 3.96 -3.74
N SER A 150 -6.38 4.37 -2.53
CA SER A 150 -7.48 3.81 -1.73
C SER A 150 -7.66 4.62 -0.45
N PHE A 151 -8.86 4.69 0.08
CA PHE A 151 -9.11 5.12 1.45
C PHE A 151 -9.29 3.87 2.31
N GLN A 152 -8.48 3.71 3.35
CA GLN A 152 -8.48 2.51 4.18
C GLN A 152 -8.92 2.82 5.60
N VAL A 153 -9.70 1.92 6.19
CA VAL A 153 -10.18 2.01 7.58
C VAL A 153 -10.38 0.61 8.15
N LYS A 154 -10.34 0.48 9.47
CA LYS A 154 -10.73 -0.75 10.18
C LYS A 154 -12.01 -0.53 10.93
N LEU A 155 -13.01 -1.36 10.64
CA LEU A 155 -14.34 -1.32 11.23
C LEU A 155 -14.58 -2.54 12.11
N LEU A 156 -15.27 -2.36 13.23
CA LEU A 156 -15.63 -3.43 14.15
C LEU A 156 -16.87 -4.16 13.60
N ASN A 157 -16.75 -5.47 13.36
CA ASN A 157 -17.89 -6.29 12.99
C ASN A 157 -18.71 -6.73 14.21
N GLU A 158 -19.82 -7.40 14.01
CA GLU A 158 -20.73 -7.89 15.05
C GLU A 158 -20.12 -8.93 16.00
N LYS A 159 -19.04 -9.61 15.57
CA LYS A 159 -18.27 -10.54 16.40
C LYS A 159 -17.17 -9.88 17.25
N GLY A 160 -17.05 -8.56 17.22
CA GLY A 160 -15.99 -7.83 17.92
C GLY A 160 -14.62 -7.94 17.25
N ARG A 161 -14.55 -8.25 15.95
CA ARG A 161 -13.31 -8.30 15.16
C ARG A 161 -13.15 -7.06 14.29
N TRP A 162 -11.91 -6.63 14.12
CA TRP A 162 -11.56 -5.51 13.27
C TRP A 162 -11.38 -5.96 11.82
N GLU A 163 -12.30 -5.55 10.96
CA GLU A 163 -12.27 -5.80 9.52
C GLU A 163 -11.56 -4.66 8.79
N GLU A 164 -10.58 -5.01 7.96
CA GLU A 164 -9.87 -4.05 7.12
C GLU A 164 -10.69 -3.75 5.87
N LEU A 165 -11.06 -2.48 5.67
CA LEU A 165 -11.86 -2.01 4.55
C LEU A 165 -11.04 -1.09 3.66
N HIS A 166 -11.08 -1.32 2.36
CA HIS A 166 -10.45 -0.50 1.33
C HIS A 166 -11.53 0.10 0.42
N ILE A 167 -11.70 1.41 0.46
CA ILE A 167 -12.67 2.14 -0.36
C ILE A 167 -11.93 2.68 -1.58
N SER A 168 -12.37 2.31 -2.78
CA SER A 168 -11.73 2.67 -4.05
C SER A 168 -12.76 2.85 -5.16
N SER A 169 -12.53 3.81 -6.06
CA SER A 169 -13.31 3.92 -7.28
C SER A 169 -12.95 2.81 -8.29
N GLU A 170 -13.80 2.59 -9.29
CA GLU A 170 -13.49 1.67 -10.39
C GLU A 170 -12.21 2.08 -11.13
N ARG A 171 -11.95 3.40 -11.28
CA ARG A 171 -10.71 3.93 -11.86
C ARG A 171 -9.50 3.54 -11.02
N MET A 172 -9.55 3.76 -9.69
CA MET A 172 -8.44 3.41 -8.76
C MET A 172 -8.14 1.91 -8.79
N VAL A 173 -9.18 1.07 -8.86
CA VAL A 173 -9.01 -0.39 -8.96
C VAL A 173 -8.36 -0.77 -10.28
N ARG A 174 -8.79 -0.17 -11.39
CA ARG A 174 -8.23 -0.40 -12.72
C ARG A 174 -6.76 0.02 -12.76
N ASN A 175 -6.44 1.22 -12.27
CA ASN A 175 -5.08 1.74 -12.22
C ASN A 175 -4.18 0.84 -11.34
N GLY A 176 -4.68 0.39 -10.18
CA GLY A 176 -3.95 -0.55 -9.33
C GLY A 176 -3.72 -1.94 -9.94
N ARG A 177 -4.49 -2.34 -10.98
CA ARG A 177 -4.27 -3.59 -11.74
C ARG A 177 -3.28 -3.43 -12.87
N LEU A 178 -3.40 -2.33 -13.59
CA LEU A 178 -2.63 -2.05 -14.81
C LEU A 178 -1.29 -1.37 -14.51
N GLY A 179 -1.14 -0.82 -13.30
CA GLY A 179 0.07 -0.11 -12.89
C GLY A 179 0.46 0.97 -13.90
N CYS A 180 1.73 1.00 -14.27
CA CYS A 180 2.26 1.95 -15.25
C CYS A 180 1.59 1.89 -16.64
N ALA A 181 0.88 0.82 -16.96
CA ALA A 181 0.18 0.70 -18.24
C ALA A 181 -1.20 1.40 -18.24
N ALA A 182 -1.70 1.85 -17.09
CA ALA A 182 -3.00 2.52 -16.97
C ALA A 182 -2.99 3.94 -17.55
N GLU A 183 -1.90 4.66 -17.34
CA GLU A 183 -1.72 6.05 -17.80
C GLU A 183 -0.33 6.14 -18.48
N ARG A 184 -0.32 6.28 -19.80
CA ARG A 184 0.92 6.33 -20.61
C ARG A 184 1.74 7.62 -20.44
N THR A 185 1.27 8.57 -19.65
CA THR A 185 1.84 9.93 -19.51
C THR A 185 2.36 10.24 -18.11
N ASP A 186 2.64 9.22 -17.30
CA ASP A 186 3.11 9.46 -15.95
C ASP A 186 4.61 9.85 -15.96
N GLU A 187 4.89 11.15 -15.75
CA GLU A 187 6.24 11.71 -15.62
C GLU A 187 7.05 11.00 -14.53
N ASN A 188 6.38 10.49 -13.49
CA ASN A 188 7.03 9.75 -12.40
C ASN A 188 7.59 8.40 -12.89
N ILE A 189 6.89 7.71 -13.79
CA ILE A 189 7.38 6.45 -14.38
C ILE A 189 8.56 6.71 -15.29
N GLN A 190 8.52 7.77 -16.11
CA GLN A 190 9.64 8.15 -16.95
C GLN A 190 10.87 8.53 -16.12
N SER A 191 10.67 9.32 -15.07
CA SER A 191 11.74 9.67 -14.14
C SER A 191 12.34 8.43 -13.46
N TRP A 192 11.50 7.48 -13.04
CA TRP A 192 11.97 6.24 -12.46
C TRP A 192 12.70 5.35 -13.48
N LEU A 193 12.18 5.20 -14.70
CA LEU A 193 12.85 4.45 -15.77
C LEU A 193 14.20 5.05 -16.12
N ASN A 194 14.32 6.37 -16.12
CA ASN A 194 15.58 7.06 -16.35
C ASN A 194 16.58 6.77 -15.22
N LYS A 195 16.16 6.90 -13.95
CA LYS A 195 17.00 6.54 -12.79
C LYS A 195 17.41 5.05 -12.82
N PHE A 196 16.50 4.18 -13.19
CA PHE A 196 16.80 2.76 -13.33
C PHE A 196 17.82 2.48 -14.44
N ASN A 197 17.67 3.13 -15.60
CA ASN A 197 18.64 3.03 -16.68
C ASN A 197 20.01 3.61 -16.31
N GLU A 198 20.06 4.68 -15.52
CA GLU A 198 21.31 5.23 -14.98
C GLU A 198 22.00 4.24 -14.06
N LEU A 199 21.25 3.65 -13.10
CA LEU A 199 21.77 2.59 -12.23
C LEU A 199 22.30 1.38 -13.02
N LEU A 200 21.59 0.94 -14.05
CA LEU A 200 22.05 -0.16 -14.90
C LEU A 200 23.34 0.19 -15.67
N LYS A 201 23.51 1.44 -16.06
CA LYS A 201 24.75 1.91 -16.73
C LYS A 201 25.92 1.99 -15.74
N GLU A 202 25.71 2.58 -14.58
CA GLU A 202 26.75 2.64 -13.51
C GLU A 202 27.26 1.26 -13.14
N VAL A 203 26.39 0.29 -13.21
CA VAL A 203 26.70 -1.10 -12.90
C VAL A 203 27.37 -1.83 -14.03
N ALA A 204 26.96 -1.60 -15.27
CA ALA A 204 27.63 -2.16 -16.45
C ALA A 204 29.10 -1.68 -16.51
N ASP A 205 29.40 -0.52 -15.94
CA ASP A 205 30.72 0.08 -15.88
C ASP A 205 31.58 -0.40 -14.69
N GLN A 206 30.97 -1.09 -13.68
CA GLN A 206 31.69 -1.63 -12.53
C GLN A 206 31.80 -3.16 -12.61
N GLU A 207 33.03 -3.68 -12.66
CA GLU A 207 33.35 -5.13 -12.68
C GLU A 207 33.02 -5.89 -11.37
N ALA A 208 32.06 -5.44 -10.55
CA ALA A 208 31.82 -5.97 -9.21
C ALA A 208 30.51 -6.80 -9.12
N GLY A 209 30.69 -8.11 -8.98
CA GLY A 209 29.62 -9.08 -9.13
C GLY A 209 28.57 -9.16 -8.00
N MET A 210 28.90 -9.20 -6.73
CA MET A 210 27.92 -9.53 -5.66
C MET A 210 27.30 -8.30 -4.97
N ASP A 211 28.05 -7.24 -4.79
CA ASP A 211 27.58 -5.96 -4.24
C ASP A 211 26.51 -5.27 -5.14
N PHE A 212 26.52 -5.62 -6.42
CA PHE A 212 25.53 -5.17 -7.40
C PHE A 212 24.14 -5.68 -7.14
N MET A 213 23.99 -6.98 -6.91
CA MET A 213 22.66 -7.56 -6.65
C MET A 213 22.06 -7.00 -5.36
N ASP A 214 22.90 -6.68 -4.38
CA ASP A 214 22.47 -6.05 -3.13
C ASP A 214 22.09 -4.58 -3.34
N GLY A 215 22.82 -3.84 -4.15
CA GLY A 215 22.49 -2.46 -4.52
C GLY A 215 21.20 -2.35 -5.33
N VAL A 216 21.02 -3.20 -6.36
CA VAL A 216 19.78 -3.28 -7.15
C VAL A 216 18.62 -3.74 -6.27
N THR A 217 18.84 -4.76 -5.44
CA THR A 217 17.81 -5.28 -4.54
C THR A 217 17.37 -4.23 -3.54
N SER A 218 18.30 -3.51 -2.92
CA SER A 218 18.00 -2.43 -2.00
C SER A 218 17.18 -1.31 -2.69
N SER A 219 17.58 -0.91 -3.89
CA SER A 219 16.88 0.10 -4.70
C SER A 219 15.42 -0.28 -5.03
N PHE A 220 15.10 -1.57 -5.15
CA PHE A 220 13.74 -2.05 -5.41
C PHE A 220 12.89 -2.27 -4.17
N TYR A 221 13.52 -2.49 -3.00
CA TYR A 221 12.80 -2.79 -1.76
C TYR A 221 12.52 -1.57 -0.89
N TYR A 222 13.03 -0.39 -1.23
CA TYR A 222 12.66 0.80 -0.48
C TYR A 222 11.17 1.10 -0.68
N ASP A 223 10.43 1.00 0.42
CA ASP A 223 9.10 1.60 0.55
C ASP A 223 9.31 3.12 0.62
N ASP A 224 9.31 3.80 -0.52
CA ASP A 224 9.44 5.24 -0.53
C ASP A 224 8.20 5.91 0.03
N ILE A 225 8.40 7.04 0.66
CA ILE A 225 7.33 7.89 1.19
C ILE A 225 7.25 9.18 0.38
N MET A 226 6.02 9.63 0.13
CA MET A 226 5.77 10.95 -0.44
C MET A 226 5.58 11.95 0.70
N VAL A 227 6.35 13.02 0.68
CA VAL A 227 6.24 14.16 1.59
C VAL A 227 6.08 15.44 0.78
N PHE A 228 5.53 16.48 1.38
CA PHE A 228 5.19 17.69 0.65
C PHE A 228 5.91 18.91 1.20
N THR A 229 6.42 19.76 0.30
CA THR A 229 6.89 21.08 0.70
C THR A 229 5.70 21.97 1.07
N PRO A 230 5.92 23.08 1.82
CA PRO A 230 4.85 24.05 2.11
C PRO A 230 4.19 24.64 0.86
N LYS A 231 4.84 24.56 -0.29
CA LYS A 231 4.30 25.00 -1.60
C LYS A 231 3.56 23.89 -2.34
N GLY A 232 3.36 22.69 -1.71
CA GLY A 232 2.67 21.56 -2.31
C GLY A 232 3.50 20.72 -3.30
N LYS A 233 4.80 20.99 -3.46
CA LYS A 233 5.67 20.14 -4.30
C LYS A 233 5.89 18.80 -3.59
N CYS A 234 5.60 17.70 -4.27
CA CYS A 234 5.89 16.37 -3.81
C CYS A 234 7.40 16.07 -3.87
N VAL A 235 7.91 15.44 -2.81
CA VAL A 235 9.27 14.92 -2.72
C VAL A 235 9.19 13.46 -2.30
N ILE A 236 9.89 12.59 -3.01
CA ILE A 236 9.92 11.15 -2.75
C ILE A 236 11.19 10.84 -1.96
N LEU A 237 11.04 10.20 -0.80
CA LEU A 237 12.13 9.82 0.08
C LEU A 237 12.01 8.36 0.48
N PRO A 238 13.13 7.68 0.79
CA PRO A 238 13.09 6.32 1.33
C PRO A 238 12.31 6.28 2.65
N LYS A 239 11.61 5.20 2.91
CA LYS A 239 10.98 4.95 4.21
C LYS A 239 12.04 4.94 5.32
N GLY A 240 11.78 5.69 6.37
CA GLY A 240 12.73 5.90 7.45
C GLY A 240 13.56 7.16 7.28
N ALA A 241 13.43 7.86 6.15
CA ALA A 241 14.06 9.18 5.95
C ALA A 241 13.60 10.16 7.02
N THR A 242 14.52 11.01 7.42
CA THR A 242 14.30 12.03 8.44
C THR A 242 14.01 13.40 7.83
N ALA A 243 13.60 14.35 8.65
CA ALA A 243 13.48 15.74 8.22
C ALA A 243 14.79 16.34 7.71
N LEU A 244 15.95 15.80 8.17
CA LEU A 244 17.25 16.21 7.66
C LEU A 244 17.48 15.70 6.23
N ASP A 245 17.11 14.44 5.95
CA ASP A 245 17.19 13.88 4.60
C ASP A 245 16.33 14.70 3.62
N PHE A 246 15.13 15.07 4.05
CA PHE A 246 14.28 15.97 3.27
C PHE A 246 14.92 17.33 3.01
N ALA A 247 15.59 17.92 4.00
CA ALA A 247 16.26 19.20 3.86
C ALA A 247 17.40 19.12 2.82
N PHE A 248 18.18 18.04 2.81
CA PHE A 248 19.22 17.79 1.82
C PHE A 248 18.64 17.55 0.42
N GLU A 249 17.52 16.83 0.30
CA GLU A 249 16.84 16.59 -0.98
C GLU A 249 16.30 17.89 -1.60
N ILE A 250 15.90 18.87 -0.77
CA ILE A 250 15.51 20.20 -1.27
C ILE A 250 16.73 20.98 -1.74
N HIS A 251 17.77 21.06 -0.94
CA HIS A 251 19.02 21.72 -1.26
C HIS A 251 20.08 21.46 -0.20
N SER A 252 21.31 21.10 -0.58
CA SER A 252 22.43 20.79 0.34
C SER A 252 22.64 21.89 1.39
N ARG A 253 22.57 23.16 0.99
CA ARG A 253 22.74 24.30 1.90
C ARG A 253 21.64 24.38 2.98
N ILE A 254 20.43 23.91 2.69
CA ILE A 254 19.35 23.82 3.68
C ILE A 254 19.66 22.69 4.66
N GLY A 255 20.09 21.53 4.17
CA GLY A 255 20.46 20.40 5.00
C GLY A 255 21.61 20.71 5.95
N GLU A 256 22.67 21.37 5.46
CA GLU A 256 23.86 21.75 6.27
C GLU A 256 23.54 22.71 7.42
N HIS A 257 22.49 23.54 7.28
CA HIS A 257 22.13 24.56 8.26
C HIS A 257 20.84 24.25 9.03
N ALA A 258 20.24 23.08 8.80
CA ALA A 258 19.00 22.69 9.44
C ALA A 258 19.21 22.29 10.92
N HIS A 259 18.62 23.04 11.84
CA HIS A 259 18.62 22.74 13.27
C HIS A 259 17.27 22.16 13.73
N TYR A 260 16.18 22.61 13.14
CA TYR A 260 14.82 22.18 13.44
C TYR A 260 14.01 22.08 12.15
N ALA A 261 12.94 21.26 12.20
CA ALA A 261 11.99 21.13 11.12
C ALA A 261 10.57 21.46 11.62
N ARG A 262 9.72 21.94 10.75
CA ARG A 262 8.29 22.06 11.05
C ARG A 262 7.52 21.05 10.24
N ILE A 263 7.00 20.02 10.91
CA ILE A 263 6.25 18.92 10.29
C ILE A 263 4.78 19.10 10.65
N ASN A 264 3.92 19.25 9.66
CA ASN A 264 2.47 19.45 9.86
C ASN A 264 2.15 20.55 10.90
N GLY A 265 2.89 21.67 10.84
CA GLY A 265 2.74 22.80 11.74
C GLY A 265 3.44 22.66 13.10
N LYS A 266 3.97 21.49 13.47
CA LYS A 266 4.68 21.25 14.73
C LYS A 266 6.19 21.37 14.57
N LEU A 267 6.83 22.08 15.49
CA LEU A 267 8.29 22.14 15.57
C LEU A 267 8.82 20.76 16.02
N SER A 268 9.75 20.20 15.26
CA SER A 268 10.29 18.85 15.46
C SER A 268 11.80 18.84 15.28
N SER A 269 12.47 17.84 15.81
CA SER A 269 13.89 17.61 15.56
C SER A 269 14.12 17.27 14.08
N VAL A 270 15.27 17.68 13.54
CA VAL A 270 15.72 17.27 12.20
C VAL A 270 15.90 15.74 12.08
N LYS A 271 16.08 15.04 13.19
CA LYS A 271 16.17 13.56 13.27
C LYS A 271 14.81 12.87 13.27
N THR A 272 13.72 13.62 13.26
CA THR A 272 12.37 13.03 13.24
C THR A 272 12.15 12.29 11.94
N VAL A 273 11.80 11.00 12.03
CA VAL A 273 11.45 10.18 10.87
C VAL A 273 10.14 10.66 10.27
N LEU A 274 10.17 10.94 8.98
CA LEU A 274 9.02 11.40 8.22
C LEU A 274 8.06 10.24 7.91
N LYS A 275 6.80 10.60 7.77
CA LYS A 275 5.73 9.68 7.36
C LYS A 275 5.16 10.13 6.04
N ARG A 276 4.54 9.21 5.33
CA ARG A 276 3.80 9.53 4.09
C ARG A 276 2.75 10.60 4.36
N GLY A 277 2.79 11.68 3.55
CA GLY A 277 1.84 12.79 3.64
C GLY A 277 2.25 13.91 4.61
N ASP A 278 3.43 13.80 5.26
CA ASP A 278 3.99 14.90 6.05
C ASP A 278 4.32 16.11 5.19
#